data_fde5875beb419f104cd7cbfa997104bd
#
_entry.id   fde5875beb419f104cd7cbfa997104bd
#
_cell.length_a   1.000
_cell.length_b   1.000
_cell.length_c   1.000
_cell.angle_alpha   90.00
_cell.angle_beta   90.00
_cell.angle_gamma   90.00
#
_symmetry.space_group_name_H-M   'P 1'
#
loop_
_entity.id
_entity.type
_entity.pdbx_description
1 polymer ?
#
loop_
_entity_poly.entity_id
_entity_poly.type
_entity_poly.pdbx_seq_one_letter_code
_entity_poly.pdbx_strand_id
1 'polypeptide(L)'
;MKQPIATEKDFVSSIIEYNNTIRDLEKTKNRLTHQLLERYCPFKVGDVIKLVIATPNCKTIKVGKIVRIDVSFPDKLSAVYNYVIYEYNRKHKKDLHRRLYYHPEYTEIRLLERNEKRRT
;
A
#
# COMPACT_ATOMS: atom_id res chain seq x y z
N MET A 1 20.63 12.50 -48.06
CA MET A 1 20.73 13.54 -47.03
C MET A 1 21.11 12.91 -45.68
N LYS A 2 22.23 13.32 -45.13
CA LYS A 2 22.68 12.79 -43.85
C LYS A 2 21.89 13.48 -42.72
N GLN A 3 21.32 12.69 -41.83
CA GLN A 3 20.72 13.26 -40.63
C GLN A 3 21.81 13.81 -39.72
N PRO A 4 21.59 14.95 -39.08
CA PRO A 4 22.57 15.48 -38.15
C PRO A 4 22.77 14.49 -36.99
N ILE A 5 24.01 14.34 -36.57
CA ILE A 5 24.34 13.52 -35.41
C ILE A 5 23.87 14.26 -34.17
N ALA A 6 23.08 13.57 -33.35
CA ALA A 6 22.61 14.13 -32.07
C ALA A 6 23.80 14.46 -31.19
N THR A 7 23.79 15.62 -30.58
CA THR A 7 24.81 16.05 -29.63
C THR A 7 24.48 15.54 -28.23
N GLU A 8 25.46 15.58 -27.34
CA GLU A 8 25.22 15.28 -25.92
C GLU A 8 24.07 16.11 -25.36
N LYS A 9 24.01 17.39 -25.74
CA LYS A 9 22.94 18.31 -25.32
C LYS A 9 21.57 17.82 -25.77
N ASP A 10 21.47 17.28 -26.96
CA ASP A 10 20.20 16.75 -27.49
C ASP A 10 19.72 15.54 -26.67
N PHE A 11 20.65 14.63 -26.33
CA PHE A 11 20.34 13.49 -25.49
C PHE A 11 19.92 13.93 -24.09
N VAL A 12 20.65 14.86 -23.49
CA VAL A 12 20.33 15.39 -22.14
C VAL A 12 18.94 16.02 -22.15
N SER A 13 18.61 16.84 -23.13
CA SER A 13 17.29 17.47 -23.24
C SER A 13 16.18 16.44 -23.34
N SER A 14 16.38 15.40 -24.15
CA SER A 14 15.39 14.34 -24.32
C SER A 14 15.18 13.55 -23.02
N ILE A 15 16.27 13.21 -22.33
CA ILE A 15 16.20 12.46 -21.07
C ILE A 15 15.47 13.29 -20.01
N ILE A 16 15.76 14.59 -19.91
CA ILE A 16 15.08 15.48 -18.97
C ILE A 16 13.58 15.53 -19.26
N GLU A 17 13.22 15.64 -20.53
CA GLU A 17 11.82 15.66 -20.95
C GLU A 17 11.09 14.37 -20.57
N TYR A 18 11.70 13.22 -20.82
CA TYR A 18 11.13 11.94 -20.41
C TYR A 18 11.04 11.81 -18.90
N ASN A 19 12.05 12.27 -18.15
CA ASN A 19 12.02 12.24 -16.70
C ASN A 19 10.86 13.08 -16.15
N ASN A 20 10.59 14.23 -16.75
CA ASN A 20 9.45 15.06 -16.36
C ASN A 20 8.13 14.36 -16.65
N THR A 21 8.01 13.71 -17.79
CA THR A 21 6.82 12.92 -18.15
C THR A 21 6.60 11.78 -17.19
N ILE A 22 7.65 11.04 -16.85
CA ILE A 22 7.57 9.94 -15.86
C ILE A 22 7.09 10.47 -14.51
N ARG A 23 7.64 11.61 -14.08
CA ARG A 23 7.24 12.23 -12.80
C ARG A 23 5.76 12.59 -12.80
N ASP A 24 5.26 13.17 -13.88
CA ASP A 24 3.86 13.55 -14.00
C ASP A 24 2.95 12.32 -14.00
N LEU A 25 3.35 11.27 -14.68
CA LEU A 25 2.61 10.00 -14.69
C LEU A 25 2.58 9.35 -13.32
N GLU A 26 3.70 9.40 -12.59
CA GLU A 26 3.76 8.88 -11.22
C GLU A 26 2.82 9.64 -10.28
N LYS A 27 2.76 10.96 -10.40
CA LYS A 27 1.82 11.78 -9.62
C LYS A 27 0.38 11.40 -9.91
N THR A 28 0.04 11.20 -11.17
CA THR A 28 -1.30 10.78 -11.57
C THR A 28 -1.62 9.39 -11.03
N LYS A 29 -0.68 8.46 -11.15
CA LYS A 29 -0.83 7.10 -10.62
C LYS A 29 -1.07 7.12 -9.11
N ASN A 30 -0.27 7.91 -8.38
CA ASN A 30 -0.39 8.01 -6.92
C ASN A 30 -1.74 8.60 -6.52
N ARG A 31 -2.22 9.61 -7.23
CA ARG A 31 -3.55 10.19 -6.97
C ARG A 31 -4.66 9.18 -7.20
N LEU A 32 -4.61 8.43 -8.30
CA LEU A 32 -5.61 7.40 -8.61
C LEU A 32 -5.57 6.26 -7.59
N THR A 33 -4.38 5.83 -7.19
CA THR A 33 -4.22 4.79 -6.17
C THR A 33 -4.82 5.25 -4.84
N HIS A 34 -4.57 6.49 -4.45
CA HIS A 34 -5.13 7.06 -3.24
C HIS A 34 -6.67 7.08 -3.27
N GLN A 35 -7.25 7.48 -4.40
CA GLN A 35 -8.70 7.48 -4.59
C GLN A 35 -9.27 6.07 -4.53
N LEU A 36 -8.58 5.10 -5.13
CA LEU A 36 -8.99 3.69 -5.08
C LEU A 36 -9.03 3.19 -3.64
N LEU A 37 -7.98 3.47 -2.87
CA LEU A 37 -7.90 3.05 -1.47
C LEU A 37 -9.00 3.71 -0.62
N GLU A 38 -9.26 5.00 -0.83
CA GLU A 38 -10.30 5.70 -0.08
C GLU A 38 -11.70 5.17 -0.36
N ARG A 39 -11.98 4.81 -1.61
CA ARG A 39 -13.32 4.41 -2.01
C ARG A 39 -13.62 2.93 -1.78
N TYR A 40 -12.64 2.07 -1.99
CA TYR A 40 -12.89 0.62 -2.07
C TYR A 40 -12.13 -0.21 -1.05
N CYS A 41 -11.03 0.27 -0.52
CA CYS A 41 -10.29 -0.49 0.49
C CYS A 41 -11.00 -0.40 1.84
N PRO A 42 -11.34 -1.53 2.47
CA PRO A 42 -12.08 -1.51 3.74
C PRO A 42 -11.28 -0.98 4.92
N PHE A 43 -9.95 -1.02 4.83
CA PHE A 43 -9.08 -0.57 5.90
C PHE A 43 -8.20 0.57 5.42
N LYS A 44 -7.69 1.37 6.36
CA LYS A 44 -6.82 2.51 6.08
C LYS A 44 -5.50 2.37 6.82
N VAL A 45 -4.46 3.03 6.30
CA VAL A 45 -3.19 3.13 7.02
C VAL A 45 -3.44 3.81 8.36
N GLY A 46 -2.90 3.24 9.42
CA GLY A 46 -3.09 3.72 10.78
C GLY A 46 -4.23 3.04 11.54
N ASP A 47 -5.08 2.25 10.85
CA ASP A 47 -6.12 1.49 11.52
C ASP A 47 -5.50 0.40 12.39
N VAL A 48 -6.05 0.21 13.58
CA VAL A 48 -5.69 -0.90 14.47
C VAL A 48 -6.65 -2.04 14.19
N ILE A 49 -6.10 -3.21 13.91
CA ILE A 49 -6.88 -4.37 13.48
C ILE A 49 -6.54 -5.60 14.32
N LYS A 50 -7.45 -6.56 14.28
CA LYS A 50 -7.25 -7.87 14.87
C LYS A 50 -7.12 -8.90 13.76
N LEU A 51 -6.03 -9.67 13.79
CA LEU A 51 -5.84 -10.81 12.92
C LEU A 51 -6.32 -12.07 13.63
N VAL A 52 -7.34 -12.71 13.08
CA VAL A 52 -7.82 -13.98 13.56
C VAL A 52 -7.31 -15.06 12.60
N ILE A 53 -6.28 -15.76 13.02
CA ILE A 53 -5.63 -16.79 12.21
C ILE A 53 -6.15 -18.13 12.65
N ALA A 54 -6.92 -18.78 11.79
CA ALA A 54 -7.52 -20.09 12.07
C ALA A 54 -6.91 -21.15 11.16
N THR A 55 -6.11 -22.03 11.72
CA THR A 55 -5.63 -23.24 11.05
C THR A 55 -6.41 -24.44 11.60
N PRO A 56 -6.37 -25.62 10.93
CA PRO A 56 -7.09 -26.80 11.44
C PRO A 56 -6.80 -27.17 12.90
N ASN A 57 -5.60 -26.86 13.36
CA ASN A 57 -5.16 -27.28 14.71
C ASN A 57 -5.05 -26.13 15.72
N CYS A 58 -5.22 -24.89 15.28
CA CYS A 58 -4.98 -23.77 16.19
C CYS A 58 -5.69 -22.49 15.71
N LYS A 59 -6.14 -21.71 16.68
CA LYS A 59 -6.67 -20.36 16.43
C LYS A 59 -5.81 -19.37 17.19
N THR A 60 -5.19 -18.46 16.46
CA THR A 60 -4.32 -17.42 17.03
C THR A 60 -4.92 -16.06 16.77
N ILE A 61 -4.89 -15.18 17.77
CA ILE A 61 -5.36 -13.80 17.63
C ILE A 61 -4.20 -12.88 17.89
N LYS A 62 -3.97 -11.94 16.95
CA LYS A 62 -2.92 -10.94 17.08
C LYS A 62 -3.49 -9.56 16.79
N VAL A 63 -2.98 -8.55 17.46
CA VAL A 63 -3.39 -7.15 17.26
C VAL A 63 -2.25 -6.41 16.59
N GLY A 64 -2.58 -5.68 15.55
CA GLY A 64 -1.61 -4.93 14.78
C GLY A 64 -2.16 -3.64 14.24
N LYS A 65 -1.26 -2.82 13.72
CA LYS A 65 -1.57 -1.55 13.09
C LYS A 65 -1.12 -1.59 11.64
N ILE A 66 -1.99 -1.16 10.74
CA ILE A 66 -1.67 -1.12 9.31
C ILE A 66 -0.74 0.06 9.07
N VAL A 67 0.47 -0.23 8.56
CA VAL A 67 1.46 0.81 8.28
C VAL A 67 1.58 1.10 6.79
N ARG A 68 1.16 0.17 5.93
CA ARG A 68 1.18 0.35 4.48
C ARG A 68 0.16 -0.58 3.83
N ILE A 69 -0.40 -0.13 2.72
CA ILE A 69 -1.29 -0.94 1.90
C ILE A 69 -0.71 -0.99 0.50
N ASP A 70 -0.40 -2.19 0.03
CA ASP A 70 0.09 -2.42 -1.33
C ASP A 70 -1.07 -2.94 -2.18
N VAL A 71 -1.21 -2.40 -3.39
CA VAL A 71 -2.29 -2.77 -4.29
C VAL A 71 -1.70 -3.54 -5.47
N SER A 72 -2.31 -4.67 -5.80
CA SER A 72 -1.94 -5.44 -6.98
C SER A 72 -3.18 -5.72 -7.84
N PHE A 73 -2.95 -6.03 -9.11
CA PHE A 73 -4.02 -6.24 -10.09
C PHE A 73 -3.77 -7.56 -10.84
N PRO A 74 -3.97 -8.70 -10.17
CA PRO A 74 -3.58 -10.00 -10.75
C PRO A 74 -4.31 -10.36 -12.01
N ASP A 75 -5.58 -9.96 -12.16
CA ASP A 75 -6.41 -10.23 -13.34
C ASP A 75 -6.65 -8.99 -14.20
N LYS A 76 -6.06 -7.83 -13.84
CA LYS A 76 -6.24 -6.53 -14.49
C LYS A 76 -7.69 -6.01 -14.45
N LEU A 77 -8.57 -6.66 -13.73
CA LEU A 77 -9.98 -6.28 -13.61
C LEU A 77 -10.34 -5.83 -12.20
N SER A 78 -9.63 -6.33 -11.21
CA SER A 78 -9.90 -6.02 -9.81
C SER A 78 -8.62 -5.74 -9.05
N ALA A 79 -8.77 -5.08 -7.91
CA ALA A 79 -7.65 -4.76 -7.02
C ALA A 79 -7.60 -5.75 -5.87
N VAL A 80 -6.39 -6.17 -5.51
CA VAL A 80 -6.13 -6.95 -4.30
C VAL A 80 -5.30 -6.06 -3.37
N TYR A 81 -5.77 -5.92 -2.12
CA TYR A 81 -5.12 -5.09 -1.13
C TYR A 81 -4.31 -5.95 -0.18
N ASN A 82 -3.01 -5.70 -0.12
CA ASN A 82 -2.09 -6.42 0.74
C ASN A 82 -1.63 -5.48 1.85
N TYR A 83 -1.88 -5.86 3.09
CA TYR A 83 -1.62 -5.00 4.24
C TYR A 83 -0.28 -5.33 4.85
N VAL A 84 0.54 -4.32 5.07
CA VAL A 84 1.75 -4.43 5.90
C VAL A 84 1.34 -4.01 7.30
N ILE A 85 1.41 -4.95 8.22
CA ILE A 85 0.88 -4.82 9.57
C ILE A 85 2.01 -5.02 10.57
N TYR A 86 2.11 -4.12 11.54
CA TYR A 86 3.07 -4.23 12.63
C TYR A 86 2.31 -4.51 13.93
N GLU A 87 2.91 -5.33 14.77
CA GLU A 87 2.33 -5.65 16.09
C GLU A 87 2.12 -4.38 16.90
N TYR A 88 0.97 -4.29 17.56
CA TYR A 88 0.56 -3.08 18.27
C TYR A 88 0.00 -3.43 19.63
N ASN A 89 0.43 -2.70 20.68
CA ASN A 89 -0.08 -2.83 22.03
C ASN A 89 -1.16 -1.77 22.28
N ARG A 90 -2.43 -2.17 22.27
CA ARG A 90 -3.56 -1.26 22.46
C ARG A 90 -3.56 -0.61 23.83
N LYS A 91 -3.18 -1.38 24.86
CA LYS A 91 -3.19 -0.90 26.24
C LYS A 91 -2.23 0.27 26.43
N HIS A 92 -1.05 0.19 25.84
CA HIS A 92 -0.02 1.21 25.93
C HIS A 92 0.06 2.11 24.70
N LYS A 93 -0.78 1.86 23.68
CA LYS A 93 -0.79 2.61 22.41
C LYS A 93 0.60 2.68 21.78
N LYS A 94 1.29 1.55 21.76
CA LYS A 94 2.68 1.47 21.35
C LYS A 94 2.89 0.50 20.20
N ASP A 95 3.60 0.94 19.15
CA ASP A 95 4.07 0.09 18.08
C ASP A 95 5.23 -0.76 18.60
N LEU A 96 5.17 -2.06 18.37
CA LEU A 96 6.18 -2.99 18.87
C LEU A 96 7.27 -3.30 17.84
N HIS A 97 7.26 -2.60 16.69
CA HIS A 97 8.27 -2.71 15.63
C HIS A 97 8.51 -4.14 15.13
N ARG A 98 7.49 -4.99 15.23
CA ARG A 98 7.53 -6.36 14.73
C ARG A 98 6.46 -6.54 13.67
N ARG A 99 6.87 -6.93 12.46
CA ARG A 99 5.92 -7.16 11.38
C ARG A 99 5.13 -8.44 11.63
N LEU A 100 3.81 -8.36 11.44
CA LEU A 100 2.93 -9.52 11.48
C LEU A 100 2.65 -9.97 10.05
N TYR A 101 2.96 -11.23 9.77
CA TYR A 101 2.67 -11.85 8.50
C TYR A 101 1.39 -12.66 8.63
N TYR A 102 0.61 -12.67 7.57
CA TYR A 102 -0.64 -13.43 7.55
C TYR A 102 -0.85 -14.06 6.20
N HIS A 103 -1.60 -15.17 6.20
CA HIS A 103 -2.00 -15.83 4.97
C HIS A 103 -3.47 -15.52 4.72
N PRO A 104 -3.83 -14.90 3.58
CA PRO A 104 -5.21 -14.45 3.35
C PRO A 104 -6.26 -15.56 3.47
N GLU A 105 -5.92 -16.80 3.10
CA GLU A 105 -6.87 -17.92 3.16
C GLU A 105 -7.23 -18.34 4.56
N TYR A 106 -6.35 -18.11 5.55
CA TYR A 106 -6.54 -18.57 6.93
C TYR A 106 -6.74 -17.44 7.91
N THR A 107 -6.82 -16.20 7.42
CA THR A 107 -6.82 -15.05 8.30
C THR A 107 -8.02 -14.17 8.03
N GLU A 108 -8.75 -13.84 9.11
CA GLU A 108 -9.78 -12.81 9.06
C GLU A 108 -9.21 -11.54 9.69
N ILE A 109 -9.42 -10.41 9.04
CA ILE A 109 -8.97 -9.11 9.53
C ILE A 109 -10.20 -8.35 10.01
N ARG A 110 -10.20 -7.94 11.29
CA ARG A 110 -11.29 -7.18 11.89
C ARG A 110 -10.80 -5.83 12.37
N LEU A 111 -11.56 -4.79 12.10
CA LEU A 111 -11.24 -3.45 12.57
C LEU A 111 -11.48 -3.36 14.08
N LEU A 112 -10.49 -2.84 14.81
CA LEU A 112 -10.60 -2.54 16.23
C LEU A 112 -10.71 -1.04 16.48
N GLU A 113 -9.82 -0.27 15.87
CA GLU A 113 -9.79 1.19 16.00
C GLU A 113 -9.50 1.81 14.65
N ARG A 114 -10.36 2.72 14.21
CA ARG A 114 -10.19 3.42 12.95
C ARG A 114 -9.25 4.62 13.16
N ASN A 115 -8.37 4.86 12.20
CA ASN A 115 -7.52 6.04 12.22
C ASN A 115 -8.37 7.27 11.89
N GLU A 116 -8.73 8.06 12.91
CA GLU A 116 -9.60 9.22 12.75
C GLU A 116 -8.93 10.42 12.10
N LYS A 117 -7.60 10.45 12.10
CA LYS A 117 -6.85 11.55 11.48
C LYS A 117 -7.08 11.67 9.98
N ARG A 118 -7.72 10.68 9.35
CA ARG A 118 -7.99 10.65 7.91
C ARG A 118 -9.40 11.08 7.53
N ARG A 119 -10.19 11.53 8.49
CA ARG A 119 -11.56 11.99 8.26
C ARG A 119 -11.62 13.48 7.95
N THR A 120 -10.84 13.94 7.05
CA THR A 120 -10.95 15.33 6.60
C THR A 120 -11.59 15.41 5.24
#